data_e7160f54a7225e0f1f64a53d7da4a6b0
#
_entry.id   e7160f54a7225e0f1f64a53d7da4a6b0
#
_cell.length_a   1.000
_cell.length_b   1.000
_cell.length_c   1.000
_cell.angle_alpha   90.00
_cell.angle_beta   90.00
_cell.angle_gamma   90.00
#
_symmetry.space_group_name_H-M   'P 1'
#
loop_
_entity.id
_entity.type
_entity.pdbx_description
1 polymer ?
#
loop_
_entity_poly.entity_id
_entity_poly.type
_entity_poly.pdbx_seq_one_letter_code
_entity_poly.pdbx_strand_id
1 'polypeptide(L)'
;MNGINPIIALILTVLLGCTLSLAARPKTPKTDRQVWADLMYQMAEPVLRNMAEGTLQQQMDTLNGGLELSPTWDNRNKKVAYMEAFGRLMAGIAPWLTLPDDDTPEGRQRKQLREWALQSYKN
;
A
#
# COMPACT_ATOMS: atom_id res chain seq x y z
N MET A 1 -21.00 54.98 17.43
CA MET A 1 -19.78 54.17 17.19
C MET A 1 -19.75 53.08 18.25
N ASN A 2 -20.16 51.85 17.89
CA ASN A 2 -20.23 50.72 18.82
C ASN A 2 -18.87 50.04 18.87
N GLY A 3 -18.12 50.30 19.95
CA GLY A 3 -16.84 49.66 20.19
C GLY A 3 -17.01 48.13 20.37
N ILE A 4 -16.21 47.37 19.69
CA ILE A 4 -16.16 45.91 19.85
C ILE A 4 -15.82 45.58 21.30
N ASN A 5 -16.64 44.76 21.94
CA ASN A 5 -16.45 44.34 23.33
C ASN A 5 -15.05 43.72 23.48
N PRO A 6 -14.21 44.20 24.43
CA PRO A 6 -12.83 43.74 24.58
C PRO A 6 -12.71 42.22 24.82
N ILE A 7 -13.76 41.61 25.38
CA ILE A 7 -13.82 40.15 25.57
C ILE A 7 -13.93 39.44 24.21
N ILE A 8 -14.71 39.96 23.27
CA ILE A 8 -14.86 39.39 21.91
C ILE A 8 -13.54 39.53 21.13
N ALA A 9 -12.86 40.69 21.27
CA ALA A 9 -11.55 40.90 20.65
C ALA A 9 -10.48 39.92 21.19
N LEU A 10 -10.50 39.63 22.50
CA LEU A 10 -9.59 38.68 23.14
C LEU A 10 -9.84 37.25 22.66
N ILE A 11 -11.10 36.84 22.54
CA ILE A 11 -11.48 35.47 22.05
C ILE A 11 -11.07 35.34 20.58
N LEU A 12 -11.24 36.37 19.76
CA LEU A 12 -10.86 36.29 18.33
C LEU A 12 -9.34 36.21 18.15
N THR A 13 -8.52 36.86 19.01
CA THR A 13 -7.07 36.75 18.95
C THR A 13 -6.57 35.39 19.41
N VAL A 14 -7.21 34.77 20.40
CA VAL A 14 -6.85 33.39 20.85
C VAL A 14 -7.23 32.33 19.81
N LEU A 15 -8.37 32.47 19.13
CA LEU A 15 -8.77 31.57 18.04
C LEU A 15 -7.86 31.71 16.80
N LEU A 16 -7.39 32.92 16.48
CA LEU A 16 -6.49 33.16 15.36
C LEU A 16 -5.06 32.66 15.65
N GLY A 17 -4.64 32.67 16.91
CA GLY A 17 -3.33 32.15 17.35
C GLY A 17 -3.21 30.62 17.32
N CYS A 18 -4.34 29.88 17.43
CA CYS A 18 -4.35 28.43 17.40
C CYS A 18 -4.28 27.80 16.00
N THR A 19 -4.51 28.58 14.94
CA THR A 19 -4.53 28.05 13.57
C THR A 19 -3.16 28.05 12.87
N LEU A 20 -2.12 28.60 13.49
CA LEU A 20 -0.78 28.73 12.88
C LEU A 20 0.21 27.61 13.22
N SER A 21 -0.20 26.54 13.90
CA SER A 21 0.73 25.48 14.34
C SER A 21 0.57 24.13 13.63
N LEU A 22 -0.06 24.08 12.45
CA LEU A 22 0.05 22.93 11.56
C LEU A 22 1.09 23.18 10.45
N ALA A 23 2.27 23.65 10.83
CA ALA A 23 3.42 23.55 9.97
C ALA A 23 3.71 22.05 9.79
N ALA A 24 3.42 21.53 8.59
CA ALA A 24 3.76 20.16 8.25
C ALA A 24 5.25 19.95 8.55
N ARG A 25 5.56 19.05 9.52
CA ARG A 25 6.95 18.68 9.81
C ARG A 25 7.61 18.32 8.48
N PRO A 26 8.77 18.88 8.15
CA PRO A 26 9.49 18.46 6.95
C PRO A 26 9.67 16.95 7.02
N LYS A 27 9.11 16.24 6.03
CA LYS A 27 9.30 14.77 5.95
C LYS A 27 10.78 14.53 5.73
N THR A 28 11.42 13.85 6.66
CA THR A 28 12.79 13.37 6.48
C THR A 28 12.86 12.60 5.16
N PRO A 29 13.83 12.85 4.29
CA PRO A 29 13.99 12.07 3.06
C PRO A 29 14.05 10.58 3.39
N LYS A 30 13.33 9.76 2.62
CA LYS A 30 13.41 8.30 2.77
C LYS A 30 14.81 7.81 2.40
N THR A 31 15.29 6.80 3.12
CA THR A 31 16.48 6.06 2.71
C THR A 31 16.18 5.20 1.49
N ASP A 32 17.19 4.80 0.74
CA ASP A 32 17.03 3.90 -0.42
C ASP A 32 16.31 2.60 -0.03
N ARG A 33 16.64 2.05 1.14
CA ARG A 33 15.95 0.87 1.67
C ARG A 33 14.44 1.10 1.84
N GLN A 34 14.06 2.25 2.40
CA GLN A 34 12.64 2.60 2.59
C GLN A 34 11.93 2.77 1.25
N VAL A 35 12.59 3.38 0.27
CA VAL A 35 12.04 3.53 -1.09
C VAL A 35 11.79 2.16 -1.73
N TRP A 36 12.77 1.25 -1.66
CA TRP A 36 12.64 -0.09 -2.22
C TRP A 36 11.63 -0.96 -1.49
N ALA A 37 11.57 -0.88 -0.16
CA ALA A 37 10.57 -1.62 0.63
C ALA A 37 9.14 -1.15 0.33
N ASP A 38 8.93 0.17 0.22
CA ASP A 38 7.63 0.73 -0.15
C ASP A 38 7.21 0.33 -1.58
N LEU A 39 8.14 0.36 -2.53
CA LEU A 39 7.87 -0.09 -3.90
C LEU A 39 7.49 -1.57 -3.93
N MET A 40 8.23 -2.40 -3.23
CA MET A 40 7.93 -3.83 -3.13
C MET A 40 6.56 -4.06 -2.50
N TYR A 41 6.22 -3.33 -1.44
CA TYR A 41 4.90 -3.40 -0.82
C TYR A 41 3.79 -3.02 -1.81
N GLN A 42 3.94 -1.92 -2.53
CA GLN A 42 2.96 -1.47 -3.53
C GLN A 42 2.73 -2.50 -4.65
N MET A 43 3.77 -3.22 -5.03
CA MET A 43 3.65 -4.29 -6.04
C MET A 43 3.03 -5.56 -5.48
N ALA A 44 3.37 -5.92 -4.25
CA ALA A 44 2.97 -7.17 -3.63
C ALA A 44 1.56 -7.14 -3.02
N GLU A 45 1.17 -6.01 -2.43
CA GLU A 45 -0.10 -5.83 -1.73
C GLU A 45 -1.31 -6.24 -2.58
N PRO A 46 -1.51 -5.70 -3.80
CA PRO A 46 -2.70 -6.02 -4.58
C PRO A 46 -2.73 -7.51 -5.01
N VAL A 47 -1.59 -8.12 -5.25
CA VAL A 47 -1.52 -9.52 -5.64
C VAL A 47 -1.83 -10.43 -4.45
N LEU A 48 -1.14 -10.24 -3.33
CA LEU A 48 -1.28 -11.12 -2.16
C LEU A 48 -2.63 -10.93 -1.46
N ARG A 49 -3.12 -9.71 -1.34
CA ARG A 49 -4.43 -9.45 -0.76
C ARG A 49 -5.54 -10.11 -1.58
N ASN A 50 -5.59 -9.85 -2.88
CA ASN A 50 -6.62 -10.44 -3.73
C ASN A 50 -6.49 -11.96 -3.84
N MET A 51 -5.27 -12.52 -3.78
CA MET A 51 -5.08 -13.97 -3.75
C MET A 51 -5.59 -14.58 -2.42
N ALA A 52 -5.33 -13.92 -1.29
CA ALA A 52 -5.83 -14.33 0.02
C ALA A 52 -7.37 -14.24 0.12
N GLU A 53 -7.99 -13.30 -0.60
CA GLU A 53 -9.44 -13.11 -0.70
C GLU A 53 -10.10 -14.02 -1.76
N GLY A 54 -9.32 -14.71 -2.59
CA GLY A 54 -9.81 -15.52 -3.71
C GLY A 54 -10.35 -14.68 -4.89
N THR A 55 -9.97 -13.41 -5.00
CA THR A 55 -10.50 -12.46 -5.99
C THR A 55 -9.50 -12.09 -7.09
N LEU A 56 -8.24 -12.58 -7.01
CA LEU A 56 -7.17 -12.12 -7.89
C LEU A 56 -7.49 -12.29 -9.37
N GLN A 57 -8.04 -13.42 -9.78
CA GLN A 57 -8.39 -13.68 -11.18
C GLN A 57 -9.42 -12.66 -11.68
N GLN A 58 -10.49 -12.44 -10.91
CA GLN A 58 -11.54 -11.49 -11.24
C GLN A 58 -11.01 -10.06 -11.34
N GLN A 59 -10.13 -9.66 -10.41
CA GLN A 59 -9.54 -8.32 -10.40
C GLN A 59 -8.62 -8.10 -11.60
N MET A 60 -7.83 -9.09 -11.97
CA MET A 60 -6.97 -9.01 -13.16
C MET A 60 -7.80 -8.89 -14.45
N ASP A 61 -8.89 -9.63 -14.56
CA ASP A 61 -9.79 -9.55 -15.72
C ASP A 61 -10.45 -8.17 -15.82
N THR A 62 -10.82 -7.57 -14.70
CA THR A 62 -11.42 -6.22 -14.63
C THR A 62 -10.42 -5.13 -14.99
N LEU A 63 -9.20 -5.19 -14.45
CA LEU A 63 -8.13 -4.19 -14.72
C LEU A 63 -7.70 -4.19 -16.19
N ASN A 64 -7.77 -5.31 -16.86
CA ASN A 64 -7.45 -5.42 -18.27
C ASN A 64 -8.49 -4.77 -19.19
N GLY A 65 -9.62 -4.27 -18.64
CA GLY A 65 -10.64 -3.51 -19.40
C GLY A 65 -11.18 -4.22 -20.62
N GLY A 66 -11.17 -5.54 -20.64
CA GLY A 66 -11.50 -6.32 -21.82
C GLY A 66 -10.41 -6.30 -22.91
N LEU A 67 -9.28 -5.64 -22.66
CA LEU A 67 -8.11 -5.76 -23.56
C LEU A 67 -7.71 -7.23 -23.59
N GLU A 68 -7.77 -7.81 -24.79
CA GLU A 68 -7.09 -9.06 -25.03
C GLU A 68 -5.61 -8.82 -24.76
N LEU A 69 -5.15 -9.25 -23.59
CA LEU A 69 -3.72 -9.35 -23.37
C LEU A 69 -3.21 -10.18 -24.54
N SER A 70 -2.34 -9.58 -25.33
CA SER A 70 -1.70 -10.23 -26.46
C SER A 70 -1.36 -11.67 -26.06
N PRO A 71 -1.77 -12.68 -26.83
CA PRO A 71 -1.45 -14.04 -26.47
C PRO A 71 0.04 -14.09 -26.21
N THR A 72 0.42 -14.62 -25.05
CA THR A 72 1.84 -14.85 -24.77
C THR A 72 2.39 -15.64 -25.96
N TRP A 73 3.65 -15.39 -26.31
CA TRP A 73 4.32 -16.04 -27.46
C TRP A 73 4.14 -17.57 -27.50
N ASP A 74 3.76 -18.20 -26.38
CA ASP A 74 3.53 -19.63 -26.21
C ASP A 74 2.03 -20.00 -26.14
N ASN A 75 1.14 -19.10 -26.48
CA ASN A 75 -0.32 -19.31 -26.51
C ASN A 75 -0.93 -19.74 -25.16
N ARG A 76 -0.25 -19.48 -24.03
CA ARG A 76 -0.77 -19.80 -22.70
C ARG A 76 -2.12 -19.11 -22.47
N ASN A 77 -3.03 -19.87 -21.88
CA ASN A 77 -4.36 -19.40 -21.56
C ASN A 77 -4.29 -18.27 -20.49
N LYS A 78 -5.03 -17.18 -20.71
CA LYS A 78 -5.21 -16.09 -19.75
C LYS A 78 -5.51 -16.55 -18.33
N LYS A 79 -6.16 -17.71 -18.19
CA LYS A 79 -6.51 -18.31 -16.89
C LYS A 79 -5.32 -18.65 -16.00
N VAL A 80 -4.10 -18.72 -16.53
CA VAL A 80 -2.91 -18.97 -15.73
C VAL A 80 -2.16 -17.70 -15.33
N ALA A 81 -2.53 -16.55 -15.89
CA ALA A 81 -1.83 -15.29 -15.65
C ALA A 81 -1.81 -14.89 -14.16
N TYR A 82 -2.90 -15.12 -13.44
CA TYR A 82 -2.97 -14.83 -12.01
C TYR A 82 -2.06 -15.75 -11.18
N MET A 83 -1.96 -17.02 -11.54
CA MET A 83 -1.05 -17.96 -10.89
C MET A 83 0.41 -17.59 -11.16
N GLU A 84 0.70 -17.14 -12.38
CA GLU A 84 2.03 -16.67 -12.76
C GLU A 84 2.41 -15.40 -12.00
N ALA A 85 1.48 -14.43 -11.88
CA ALA A 85 1.70 -13.23 -11.09
C ALA A 85 2.02 -13.56 -9.62
N PHE A 86 1.24 -14.44 -9.00
CA PHE A 86 1.47 -14.88 -7.63
C PHE A 86 2.80 -15.65 -7.49
N GLY A 87 3.05 -16.63 -8.35
CA GLY A 87 4.25 -17.47 -8.28
C GLY A 87 5.55 -16.68 -8.50
N ARG A 88 5.57 -15.76 -9.47
CA ARG A 88 6.75 -14.90 -9.72
C ARG A 88 6.98 -13.92 -8.58
N LEU A 89 5.91 -13.34 -8.05
CA LEU A 89 6.00 -12.47 -6.88
C LEU A 89 6.58 -13.22 -5.69
N MET A 90 6.03 -14.39 -5.36
CA MET A 90 6.51 -15.20 -4.23
C MET A 90 7.97 -15.62 -4.39
N ALA A 91 8.38 -16.02 -5.60
CA ALA A 91 9.78 -16.33 -5.88
C ALA A 91 10.73 -15.15 -5.59
N GLY A 92 10.27 -13.91 -5.85
CA GLY A 92 11.06 -12.71 -5.61
C GLY A 92 11.10 -12.26 -4.15
N ILE A 93 9.96 -12.31 -3.44
CA ILE A 93 9.84 -11.70 -2.10
C ILE A 93 10.00 -12.68 -0.94
N ALA A 94 9.96 -13.99 -1.16
CA ALA A 94 10.02 -14.98 -0.09
C ALA A 94 11.22 -14.80 0.87
N PRO A 95 12.45 -14.55 0.41
CA PRO A 95 13.56 -14.32 1.33
C PRO A 95 13.35 -13.11 2.25
N TRP A 96 12.72 -12.04 1.75
CA TRP A 96 12.42 -10.86 2.57
C TRP A 96 11.27 -11.13 3.55
N LEU A 97 10.26 -11.91 3.17
CA LEU A 97 9.16 -12.27 4.05
C LEU A 97 9.60 -13.12 5.25
N THR A 98 10.72 -13.84 5.14
CA THR A 98 11.26 -14.69 6.23
C THR A 98 12.11 -13.95 7.25
N LEU A 99 12.39 -12.67 7.04
CA LEU A 99 13.13 -11.86 8.01
C LEU A 99 12.36 -11.78 9.34
N PRO A 100 13.06 -11.66 10.48
CA PRO A 100 12.43 -11.52 11.79
C PRO A 100 11.45 -10.36 11.86
N ASP A 101 10.41 -10.51 12.66
CA ASP A 101 9.45 -9.44 12.91
C ASP A 101 10.11 -8.31 13.70
N ASP A 102 9.74 -7.09 13.36
CA ASP A 102 10.14 -5.87 14.05
C ASP A 102 9.03 -4.81 13.96
N ASP A 103 9.10 -3.79 14.82
CA ASP A 103 8.08 -2.74 14.91
C ASP A 103 8.33 -1.56 13.95
N THR A 104 9.24 -1.70 13.02
CA THR A 104 9.46 -0.68 11.98
C THR A 104 8.28 -0.63 11.00
N PRO A 105 8.11 0.47 10.25
CA PRO A 105 7.12 0.52 9.17
C PRO A 105 7.31 -0.64 8.17
N GLU A 106 8.56 -0.94 7.80
CA GLU A 106 8.90 -2.07 6.91
C GLU A 106 8.51 -3.42 7.53
N GLY A 107 8.80 -3.62 8.83
CA GLY A 107 8.46 -4.85 9.53
C GLY A 107 6.95 -5.12 9.58
N ARG A 108 6.15 -4.07 9.80
CA ARG A 108 4.68 -4.18 9.76
C ARG A 108 4.16 -4.51 8.36
N GLN A 109 4.68 -3.88 7.32
CA GLN A 109 4.36 -4.20 5.93
C GLN A 109 4.69 -5.65 5.60
N ARG A 110 5.88 -6.11 5.97
CA ARG A 110 6.35 -7.49 5.78
C ARG A 110 5.44 -8.50 6.47
N LYS A 111 5.08 -8.24 7.72
CA LYS A 111 4.17 -9.09 8.48
C LYS A 111 2.82 -9.22 7.77
N GLN A 112 2.23 -8.11 7.36
CA GLN A 112 0.95 -8.10 6.65
C GLN A 112 1.02 -8.91 5.34
N LEU A 113 2.04 -8.70 4.53
CA LEU A 113 2.22 -9.45 3.28
C LEU A 113 2.42 -10.94 3.53
N ARG A 114 3.14 -11.31 4.59
CA ARG A 114 3.32 -12.72 4.98
C ARG A 114 2.01 -13.38 5.39
N GLU A 115 1.17 -12.68 6.14
CA GLU A 115 -0.15 -13.18 6.54
C GLU A 115 -1.02 -13.47 5.30
N TRP A 116 -1.09 -12.56 4.35
CA TRP A 116 -1.81 -12.76 3.09
C TRP A 116 -1.18 -13.90 2.24
N ALA A 117 0.14 -13.96 2.16
CA ALA A 117 0.80 -15.05 1.46
C ALA A 117 0.41 -16.43 2.06
N LEU A 118 0.46 -16.56 3.38
CA LEU A 118 0.06 -17.80 4.07
C LEU A 118 -1.42 -18.13 3.88
N GLN A 119 -2.30 -17.10 3.88
CA GLN A 119 -3.72 -17.30 3.61
C GLN A 119 -3.98 -17.76 2.18
N SER A 120 -3.22 -17.24 1.22
CA SER A 120 -3.33 -17.62 -0.20
C SER A 120 -3.12 -19.12 -0.48
N TYR A 121 -2.36 -19.79 0.36
CA TYR A 121 -2.13 -21.26 0.24
C TYR A 121 -3.25 -22.09 0.86
N LYS A 122 -4.23 -21.48 1.52
CA LYS A 122 -5.36 -22.17 2.15
C LYS A 122 -6.63 -22.14 1.29
N ASN A 123 -6.64 -21.24 0.31
CA ASN A 123 -7.75 -21.08 -0.65
C ASN A 123 -7.42 -21.84 -1.94
#